data_b15a17cdf11fc9b74142cdf110e8ee31
#
_entry.id   b15a17cdf11fc9b74142cdf110e8ee31
#
_cell.length_a   1.000
_cell.length_b   1.000
_cell.length_c   1.000
_cell.angle_alpha   90.00
_cell.angle_beta   90.00
_cell.angle_gamma   90.00
#
_symmetry.space_group_name_H-M   'P 1'
#
loop_
_entity.id
_entity.type
_entity.pdbx_description
1 polymer ?
#
loop_
_entity_poly.entity_id
_entity_poly.type
_entity_poly.pdbx_seq_one_letter_code
_entity_poly.pdbx_strand_id
1 'polypeptide(L)'
;MRKALKFIGAVTGALVVLLALGLWYLSSRVTVRGPVLHAIAGIGGAEATTDSVSGLRLAPGFTLDVYARNLGPARVLRFTPAGDLLVSVTRAGKVLLLERDADGDGRADAVRPLLEGLDRPHGIDLADGWLYIAETGAVRRVRFDATTRTVSGTPQRVASLPGGGMHFTRTLRVGPDGALYVAAGSSCNVCIETTPRAAMLRIEPATGAVTSHAEGLRNTVGFDWQPGSGDLYGVDN
;
A
#
# COMPACT_ATOMS: atom_id res chain seq x y z
N MET A 1 -5.23 -52.76 25.67
CA MET A 1 -4.29 -51.64 25.68
C MET A 1 -3.18 -51.75 24.64
N ARG A 2 -2.34 -52.79 24.57
CA ARG A 2 -1.19 -52.86 23.61
C ARG A 2 -1.58 -52.81 22.12
N LYS A 3 -2.74 -53.37 21.70
CA LYS A 3 -3.22 -53.32 20.30
C LYS A 3 -3.68 -51.87 19.90
N ALA A 4 -4.36 -51.16 20.81
CA ALA A 4 -4.77 -49.78 20.57
C ALA A 4 -3.59 -48.85 20.47
N LEU A 5 -2.56 -49.03 21.31
CA LEU A 5 -1.34 -48.21 21.26
C LEU A 5 -0.57 -48.39 19.95
N LYS A 6 -0.48 -49.63 19.44
CA LYS A 6 0.14 -49.91 18.14
C LYS A 6 -0.65 -49.32 16.98
N PHE A 7 -1.99 -49.33 17.05
CA PHE A 7 -2.83 -48.72 16.02
C PHE A 7 -2.68 -47.19 16.01
N ILE A 8 -2.70 -46.56 17.18
CA ILE A 8 -2.49 -45.10 17.31
C ILE A 8 -1.10 -44.73 16.76
N GLY A 9 -0.06 -45.48 17.11
CA GLY A 9 1.31 -45.23 16.59
C GLY A 9 1.40 -45.34 15.07
N ALA A 10 0.73 -46.33 14.47
CA ALA A 10 0.67 -46.53 13.03
C ALA A 10 -0.04 -45.36 12.31
N VAL A 11 -1.19 -44.91 12.87
CA VAL A 11 -1.95 -43.78 12.32
C VAL A 11 -1.14 -42.49 12.42
N THR A 12 -0.52 -42.24 13.58
CA THR A 12 0.33 -41.06 13.74
C THR A 12 1.53 -41.05 12.79
N GLY A 13 2.18 -42.23 12.63
CA GLY A 13 3.27 -42.39 11.67
C GLY A 13 2.85 -42.11 10.22
N ALA A 14 1.68 -42.63 9.81
CA ALA A 14 1.13 -42.38 8.48
C ALA A 14 0.82 -40.90 8.25
N LEU A 15 0.26 -40.19 9.25
CA LEU A 15 -0.02 -38.77 9.17
C LEU A 15 1.25 -37.93 9.05
N VAL A 16 2.32 -38.27 9.78
CA VAL A 16 3.61 -37.58 9.69
C VAL A 16 4.22 -37.76 8.30
N VAL A 17 4.16 -38.97 7.75
CA VAL A 17 4.66 -39.26 6.39
C VAL A 17 3.86 -38.50 5.35
N LEU A 18 2.55 -38.44 5.43
CA LEU A 18 1.70 -37.69 4.51
C LEU A 18 1.97 -36.19 4.60
N LEU A 19 2.19 -35.67 5.80
CA LEU A 19 2.57 -34.26 6.00
C LEU A 19 3.92 -33.97 5.37
N ALA A 20 4.91 -34.83 5.58
CA ALA A 20 6.24 -34.68 4.99
C ALA A 20 6.22 -34.73 3.45
N LEU A 21 5.45 -35.67 2.88
CA LEU A 21 5.26 -35.76 1.43
C LEU A 21 4.52 -34.55 0.87
N GLY A 22 3.51 -34.04 1.58
CA GLY A 22 2.80 -32.81 1.22
C GLY A 22 3.71 -31.59 1.23
N LEU A 23 4.53 -31.43 2.26
CA LEU A 23 5.53 -30.37 2.36
C LEU A 23 6.61 -30.49 1.26
N TRP A 24 7.09 -31.70 0.99
CA TRP A 24 8.03 -31.93 -0.09
C TRP A 24 7.44 -31.60 -1.47
N TYR A 25 6.20 -32.02 -1.73
CA TYR A 25 5.47 -31.72 -2.97
C TYR A 25 5.28 -30.21 -3.14
N LEU A 26 4.86 -29.51 -2.10
CA LEU A 26 4.72 -28.06 -2.10
C LEU A 26 6.06 -27.36 -2.35
N SER A 27 7.13 -27.79 -1.69
CA SER A 27 8.47 -27.22 -1.86
C SER A 27 9.04 -27.42 -3.27
N SER A 28 8.65 -28.53 -3.94
CA SER A 28 9.07 -28.80 -5.32
C SER A 28 8.32 -27.99 -6.38
N ARG A 29 7.15 -27.42 -6.03
CA ARG A 29 6.29 -26.65 -6.94
C ARG A 29 6.32 -25.14 -6.68
N VAL A 30 6.69 -24.75 -5.47
CA VAL A 30 6.70 -23.33 -5.07
C VAL A 30 8.09 -22.96 -4.60
N THR A 31 8.76 -22.11 -5.38
CA THR A 31 10.04 -21.52 -4.96
C THR A 31 9.74 -20.35 -4.03
N VAL A 32 9.76 -20.59 -2.72
CA VAL A 32 9.61 -19.52 -1.72
C VAL A 32 10.98 -18.94 -1.43
N ARG A 33 11.21 -17.70 -1.83
CA ARG A 33 12.42 -16.95 -1.48
C ARG A 33 12.08 -16.05 -0.29
N GLY A 34 12.59 -16.41 0.90
CA GLY A 34 12.40 -15.60 2.11
C GLY A 34 12.06 -16.44 3.36
N PRO A 35 12.00 -15.84 4.53
CA PRO A 35 11.71 -16.51 5.79
C PRO A 35 10.22 -16.88 5.90
N VAL A 36 9.86 -18.04 5.36
CA VAL A 36 8.46 -18.55 5.29
C VAL A 36 7.80 -18.61 6.65
N LEU A 37 8.53 -19.00 7.69
CA LEU A 37 8.00 -19.08 9.05
C LEU A 37 7.57 -17.72 9.61
N HIS A 38 8.26 -16.64 9.23
CA HIS A 38 7.87 -15.28 9.62
C HIS A 38 6.58 -14.84 8.90
N ALA A 39 6.42 -15.23 7.63
CA ALA A 39 5.20 -14.92 6.88
C ALA A 39 3.97 -15.68 7.43
N ILE A 40 4.15 -16.95 7.82
CA ILE A 40 3.09 -17.80 8.38
C ILE A 40 2.74 -17.37 9.81
N ALA A 41 3.74 -17.03 10.63
CA ALA A 41 3.52 -16.63 12.02
C ALA A 41 2.98 -15.20 12.17
N GLY A 42 2.84 -14.43 11.08
CA GLY A 42 2.39 -13.04 11.13
C GLY A 42 3.35 -12.13 11.94
N ILE A 43 4.58 -12.60 12.15
CA ILE A 43 5.61 -11.82 12.82
C ILE A 43 6.01 -10.73 11.82
N GLY A 44 5.45 -9.55 12.03
CA GLY A 44 5.68 -8.35 11.24
C GLY A 44 7.17 -8.08 11.10
N GLY A 45 7.54 -7.44 10.00
CA GLY A 45 8.93 -7.10 9.75
C GLY A 45 9.56 -6.49 10.99
N ALA A 46 10.80 -6.89 11.25
CA ALA A 46 11.59 -6.30 12.33
C ALA A 46 11.52 -4.78 12.22
N GLU A 47 11.36 -4.09 13.35
CA GLU A 47 11.59 -2.66 13.39
C GLU A 47 12.94 -2.39 12.74
N ALA A 48 12.97 -1.46 11.79
CA ALA A 48 14.21 -1.09 11.13
C ALA A 48 15.16 -0.52 12.19
N THR A 49 16.08 -1.36 12.66
CA THR A 49 17.19 -0.92 13.51
C THR A 49 18.18 -0.15 12.64
N THR A 50 19.12 0.58 13.28
CA THR A 50 20.19 1.32 12.60
C THR A 50 20.96 0.45 11.61
N ASP A 51 21.04 -0.85 11.87
CA ASP A 51 21.78 -1.83 11.08
C ASP A 51 20.98 -2.43 9.91
N SER A 52 19.66 -2.18 9.82
CA SER A 52 18.83 -2.73 8.74
C SER A 52 19.15 -2.16 7.36
N VAL A 53 19.83 -1.02 7.30
CA VAL A 53 20.31 -0.39 6.07
C VAL A 53 21.62 -1.05 5.59
N SER A 54 22.42 -1.64 6.48
CA SER A 54 23.74 -2.21 6.18
C SER A 54 23.72 -3.42 5.26
N GLY A 55 22.56 -4.09 5.09
CA GLY A 55 22.41 -5.25 4.20
C GLY A 55 22.08 -4.93 2.74
N LEU A 56 21.88 -3.66 2.39
CA LEU A 56 21.54 -3.25 1.05
C LEU A 56 22.78 -3.01 0.18
N ARG A 57 22.73 -3.49 -1.07
CA ARG A 57 23.76 -3.25 -2.07
C ARG A 57 23.31 -2.17 -3.03
N LEU A 58 24.12 -1.15 -3.20
CA LEU A 58 23.87 -0.04 -4.12
C LEU A 58 24.73 -0.18 -5.38
N ALA A 59 24.20 0.29 -6.49
CA ALA A 59 25.00 0.50 -7.69
C ALA A 59 26.02 1.62 -7.48
N PRO A 60 27.15 1.62 -8.20
CA PRO A 60 28.12 2.72 -8.12
C PRO A 60 27.49 4.07 -8.41
N GLY A 61 27.80 5.09 -7.60
CA GLY A 61 27.28 6.44 -7.72
C GLY A 61 25.99 6.71 -6.95
N PHE A 62 25.43 5.70 -6.23
CA PHE A 62 24.29 5.90 -5.34
C PHE A 62 24.73 5.87 -3.87
N THR A 63 24.09 6.69 -3.06
CA THR A 63 24.16 6.69 -1.60
C THR A 63 22.80 6.32 -1.02
N LEU A 64 22.79 5.86 0.22
CA LEU A 64 21.56 5.49 0.94
C LEU A 64 21.62 6.08 2.35
N ASP A 65 20.65 6.92 2.65
CA ASP A 65 20.53 7.57 3.93
C ASP A 65 19.13 7.32 4.52
N VAL A 66 19.04 7.41 5.85
CA VAL A 66 17.76 7.25 6.55
C VAL A 66 17.16 8.61 6.77
N TYR A 67 16.14 8.94 5.98
CA TYR A 67 15.42 10.21 6.07
C TYR A 67 14.51 10.32 7.31
N ALA A 68 13.81 9.24 7.68
CA ALA A 68 12.97 9.19 8.86
C ALA A 68 12.85 7.77 9.42
N ARG A 69 12.54 7.64 10.71
CA ARG A 69 12.40 6.36 11.41
C ARG A 69 11.06 6.27 12.14
N ASN A 70 10.68 5.05 12.55
CA ASN A 70 9.51 4.78 13.38
C ASN A 70 8.17 5.22 12.76
N LEU A 71 8.07 5.21 11.42
CA LEU A 71 6.86 5.59 10.69
C LEU A 71 5.78 4.50 10.75
N GLY A 72 6.13 3.29 11.19
CA GLY A 72 5.29 2.11 11.04
C GLY A 72 5.30 1.59 9.59
N PRO A 73 4.32 0.77 9.18
CA PRO A 73 4.25 0.20 7.83
C PRO A 73 3.78 1.26 6.81
N ALA A 74 4.68 2.20 6.49
CA ALA A 74 4.49 3.24 5.47
C ALA A 74 4.22 2.62 4.08
N ARG A 75 3.35 3.25 3.29
CA ARG A 75 2.92 2.71 1.99
C ARG A 75 3.13 3.68 0.82
N VAL A 76 2.54 4.83 0.85
CA VAL A 76 2.62 5.82 -0.23
C VAL A 76 3.26 7.09 0.30
N LEU A 77 4.18 7.62 -0.48
CA LEU A 77 4.89 8.86 -0.22
C LEU A 77 4.51 9.89 -1.28
N ARG A 78 4.27 11.12 -0.85
CA ARG A 78 3.95 12.23 -1.76
C ARG A 78 4.58 13.52 -1.26
N PHE A 79 5.43 14.13 -2.07
CA PHE A 79 5.94 15.45 -1.76
C PHE A 79 4.87 16.52 -1.87
N THR A 80 4.87 17.46 -0.94
CA THR A 80 4.07 18.68 -1.03
C THR A 80 4.79 19.70 -1.92
N PRO A 81 4.09 20.74 -2.43
CA PRO A 81 4.74 21.82 -3.17
C PRO A 81 5.82 22.56 -2.35
N ALA A 82 5.76 22.52 -1.02
CA ALA A 82 6.74 23.11 -0.12
C ALA A 82 7.96 22.21 0.15
N GLY A 83 7.98 20.98 -0.38
CA GLY A 83 9.07 20.03 -0.21
C GLY A 83 8.94 19.12 1.02
N ASP A 84 7.88 19.26 1.82
CA ASP A 84 7.58 18.30 2.88
C ASP A 84 7.07 16.98 2.30
N LEU A 85 7.13 15.89 3.07
CA LEU A 85 6.70 14.57 2.62
C LEU A 85 5.46 14.10 3.38
N LEU A 86 4.40 13.78 2.65
CA LEU A 86 3.23 13.09 3.18
C LEU A 86 3.42 11.58 3.06
N VAL A 87 3.05 10.84 4.10
CA VAL A 87 3.20 9.39 4.15
C VAL A 87 1.92 8.74 4.65
N SER A 88 1.33 7.85 3.84
CA SER A 88 0.20 7.05 4.30
C SER A 88 0.68 5.84 5.11
N VAL A 89 0.06 5.63 6.28
CA VAL A 89 0.30 4.47 7.15
C VAL A 89 -1.00 3.70 7.26
N THR A 90 -1.24 2.85 6.27
CA THR A 90 -2.53 2.21 6.00
C THR A 90 -3.12 1.49 7.20
N ARG A 91 -2.34 0.62 7.87
CA ARG A 91 -2.83 -0.16 9.01
C ARG A 91 -3.08 0.68 10.27
N ALA A 92 -2.39 1.80 10.41
CA ALA A 92 -2.55 2.72 11.52
C ALA A 92 -3.66 3.76 11.30
N GLY A 93 -4.27 3.79 10.09
CA GLY A 93 -5.32 4.76 9.76
C GLY A 93 -4.84 6.20 9.76
N LYS A 94 -3.59 6.45 9.33
CA LYS A 94 -2.94 7.76 9.46
C LYS A 94 -2.35 8.25 8.15
N VAL A 95 -2.27 9.57 8.02
CA VAL A 95 -1.34 10.27 7.12
C VAL A 95 -0.39 11.06 8.01
N LEU A 96 0.90 10.80 7.85
CA LEU A 96 1.97 11.55 8.52
C LEU A 96 2.44 12.68 7.61
N LEU A 97 2.90 13.74 8.23
CA LEU A 97 3.69 14.79 7.59
C LEU A 97 5.10 14.74 8.16
N LEU A 98 6.07 14.62 7.25
CA LEU A 98 7.48 14.73 7.52
C LEU A 98 7.92 16.10 7.00
N GLU A 99 8.35 16.96 7.89
CA GLU A 99 8.85 18.28 7.51
C GLU A 99 10.17 18.14 6.77
N ARG A 100 10.33 18.92 5.69
CA ARG A 100 11.54 18.85 4.87
C ARG A 100 12.78 19.09 5.70
N ASP A 101 13.86 18.50 5.25
CA ASP A 101 15.21 18.77 5.75
C ASP A 101 15.59 20.22 5.41
N ALA A 102 15.54 21.09 6.38
CA ALA A 102 15.87 22.52 6.19
C ALA A 102 17.31 22.86 6.64
N ASP A 103 17.89 22.04 7.52
CA ASP A 103 19.26 22.20 8.01
C ASP A 103 20.30 21.44 7.18
N GLY A 104 19.86 20.54 6.28
CA GLY A 104 20.71 19.82 5.32
C GLY A 104 21.41 18.61 5.93
N ASP A 105 20.90 18.04 7.04
CA ASP A 105 21.48 16.86 7.69
C ASP A 105 21.06 15.53 7.02
N GLY A 106 20.21 15.59 5.99
CA GLY A 106 19.67 14.45 5.26
C GLY A 106 18.47 13.78 5.93
N ARG A 107 17.85 14.43 6.91
CA ARG A 107 16.72 13.91 7.66
C ARG A 107 15.53 14.85 7.66
N ALA A 108 14.35 14.30 7.94
CA ALA A 108 13.18 15.14 8.19
C ALA A 108 13.33 15.89 9.52
N ASP A 109 13.12 17.21 9.50
CA ASP A 109 13.21 18.08 10.71
C ASP A 109 12.18 17.69 11.78
N ALA A 110 11.01 17.22 11.36
CA ALA A 110 9.96 16.74 12.24
C ALA A 110 9.09 15.67 11.57
N VAL A 111 8.53 14.77 12.39
CA VAL A 111 7.55 13.77 11.98
C VAL A 111 6.34 13.89 12.87
N ARG A 112 5.16 14.10 12.30
CA ARG A 112 3.92 14.22 13.07
C ARG A 112 2.71 13.69 12.32
N PRO A 113 1.66 13.23 13.01
CA PRO A 113 0.39 12.94 12.38
C PRO A 113 -0.22 14.23 11.77
N LEU A 114 -0.65 14.14 10.52
CA LEU A 114 -1.44 15.17 9.85
C LEU A 114 -2.93 14.84 9.92
N LEU A 115 -3.28 13.56 9.74
CA LEU A 115 -4.62 13.02 9.84
C LEU A 115 -4.59 11.65 10.52
N GLU A 116 -5.61 11.38 11.33
CA GLU A 116 -5.82 10.11 12.02
C GLU A 116 -7.28 9.66 11.90
N GLY A 117 -7.55 8.40 12.29
CA GLY A 117 -8.92 7.84 12.26
C GLY A 117 -9.45 7.56 10.85
N LEU A 118 -8.56 7.38 9.87
CA LEU A 118 -8.91 7.04 8.48
C LEU A 118 -9.11 5.52 8.31
N ASP A 119 -9.98 5.10 7.38
CA ASP A 119 -10.17 3.68 7.07
C ASP A 119 -9.13 3.18 6.06
N ARG A 120 -8.00 2.73 6.59
CA ARG A 120 -6.91 2.15 5.79
C ARG A 120 -6.51 3.06 4.60
N PRO A 121 -6.06 4.32 4.85
CA PRO A 121 -5.61 5.22 3.82
C PRO A 121 -4.42 4.62 3.06
N HIS A 122 -4.45 4.68 1.73
CA HIS A 122 -3.37 4.18 0.90
C HIS A 122 -2.88 5.25 -0.08
N GLY A 123 -3.56 5.44 -1.21
CA GLY A 123 -3.22 6.49 -2.17
C GLY A 123 -3.48 7.87 -1.60
N ILE A 124 -2.52 8.76 -1.76
CA ILE A 124 -2.62 10.18 -1.40
C ILE A 124 -2.07 11.03 -2.54
N ASP A 125 -2.70 12.14 -2.83
CA ASP A 125 -2.22 13.13 -3.79
C ASP A 125 -2.74 14.53 -3.48
N LEU A 126 -2.13 15.54 -4.08
CA LEU A 126 -2.40 16.95 -3.84
C LEU A 126 -2.75 17.67 -5.13
N ALA A 127 -3.84 18.44 -5.11
CA ALA A 127 -4.16 19.39 -6.18
C ALA A 127 -5.04 20.53 -5.62
N ASP A 128 -4.82 21.74 -6.10
CA ASP A 128 -5.66 22.92 -5.86
C ASP A 128 -5.96 23.20 -4.37
N GLY A 129 -4.97 22.95 -3.51
CA GLY A 129 -5.10 23.12 -2.06
C GLY A 129 -5.96 22.04 -1.39
N TRP A 130 -6.17 20.92 -2.07
CA TRP A 130 -6.79 19.73 -1.50
C TRP A 130 -5.79 18.60 -1.35
N LEU A 131 -5.84 17.91 -0.21
CA LEU A 131 -5.26 16.59 -0.03
C LEU A 131 -6.37 15.56 -0.29
N TYR A 132 -6.17 14.74 -1.31
CA TYR A 132 -7.02 13.60 -1.64
C TYR A 132 -6.45 12.35 -1.01
N ILE A 133 -7.34 11.52 -0.43
CA ILE A 133 -6.98 10.30 0.28
C ILE A 133 -7.89 9.18 -0.21
N ALA A 134 -7.31 8.13 -0.76
CA ALA A 134 -8.04 6.91 -1.10
C ALA A 134 -8.00 5.93 0.07
N GLU A 135 -9.15 5.73 0.68
CA GLU A 135 -9.44 4.68 1.65
C GLU A 135 -9.93 3.43 0.93
N THR A 136 -10.07 2.29 1.63
CA THR A 136 -10.58 1.07 0.99
C THR A 136 -11.95 1.28 0.34
N GLY A 137 -12.87 1.98 1.02
CA GLY A 137 -14.26 2.13 0.57
C GLY A 137 -14.63 3.52 0.05
N ALA A 138 -13.70 4.46 -0.03
CA ALA A 138 -14.00 5.82 -0.44
C ALA A 138 -12.77 6.59 -0.91
N VAL A 139 -13.00 7.64 -1.70
CA VAL A 139 -12.05 8.75 -1.83
C VAL A 139 -12.57 9.90 -0.97
N ARG A 140 -11.66 10.45 -0.18
CA ARG A 140 -11.93 11.66 0.62
C ARG A 140 -11.01 12.79 0.20
N ARG A 141 -11.39 14.01 0.57
CA ARG A 141 -10.53 15.19 0.45
C ARG A 141 -10.64 16.07 1.69
N VAL A 142 -9.59 16.79 1.98
CA VAL A 142 -9.54 17.81 3.03
C VAL A 142 -8.72 18.98 2.53
N ARG A 143 -9.02 20.20 2.95
CA ARG A 143 -8.20 21.36 2.64
C ARG A 143 -6.83 21.20 3.30
N PHE A 144 -5.78 21.41 2.51
CA PHE A 144 -4.41 21.35 2.98
C PHE A 144 -3.67 22.63 2.56
N ASP A 145 -3.05 23.28 3.53
CA ASP A 145 -2.18 24.41 3.32
C ASP A 145 -0.72 23.95 3.47
N ALA A 146 0.01 23.95 2.36
CA ALA A 146 1.41 23.53 2.35
C ALA A 146 2.35 24.55 3.04
N THR A 147 1.94 25.80 3.19
CA THR A 147 2.74 26.85 3.85
C THR A 147 2.68 26.68 5.37
N THR A 148 1.48 26.54 5.90
CA THR A 148 1.26 26.31 7.34
C THR A 148 1.39 24.85 7.73
N ARG A 149 1.45 23.93 6.75
CA ARG A 149 1.52 22.47 6.95
C ARG A 149 0.34 21.92 7.75
N THR A 150 -0.83 22.47 7.52
CA THR A 150 -2.05 22.12 8.27
C THR A 150 -3.20 21.71 7.37
N VAL A 151 -4.12 20.93 7.93
CA VAL A 151 -5.42 20.66 7.32
C VAL A 151 -6.50 21.51 7.99
N SER A 152 -7.54 21.88 7.23
CA SER A 152 -8.72 22.61 7.77
C SER A 152 -10.00 21.83 7.49
N GLY A 153 -10.83 21.72 8.54
CA GLY A 153 -12.07 20.96 8.52
C GLY A 153 -11.84 19.45 8.64
N THR A 154 -12.90 18.68 8.38
CA THR A 154 -12.88 17.21 8.40
C THR A 154 -12.84 16.65 6.98
N PRO A 155 -12.18 15.48 6.75
CA PRO A 155 -12.16 14.85 5.44
C PRO A 155 -13.56 14.57 4.88
N GLN A 156 -13.89 15.20 3.76
CA GLN A 156 -15.17 15.05 3.06
C GLN A 156 -15.09 13.92 2.05
N ARG A 157 -16.16 13.13 1.92
CA ARG A 157 -16.24 12.10 0.88
C ARG A 157 -16.42 12.74 -0.49
N VAL A 158 -15.56 12.36 -1.45
CA VAL A 158 -15.68 12.72 -2.87
C VAL A 158 -16.46 11.63 -3.62
N ALA A 159 -16.07 10.36 -3.43
CA ALA A 159 -16.71 9.24 -4.09
C ALA A 159 -16.70 7.99 -3.19
N SER A 160 -17.63 7.07 -3.43
CA SER A 160 -17.61 5.73 -2.85
C SER A 160 -16.85 4.78 -3.77
N LEU A 161 -16.13 3.84 -3.16
CA LEU A 161 -15.39 2.79 -3.85
C LEU A 161 -15.88 1.42 -3.39
N PRO A 162 -15.64 0.34 -4.18
CA PRO A 162 -16.00 -1.01 -3.76
C PRO A 162 -15.13 -1.41 -2.54
N GLY A 163 -15.75 -1.54 -1.38
CA GLY A 163 -15.09 -1.93 -0.15
C GLY A 163 -14.77 -3.43 -0.09
N GLY A 164 -13.86 -3.83 0.82
CA GLY A 164 -13.50 -5.23 1.05
C GLY A 164 -12.66 -5.86 -0.08
N GLY A 165 -12.58 -7.21 -0.06
CA GLY A 165 -11.78 -8.01 -0.99
C GLY A 165 -10.32 -8.16 -0.58
N MET A 166 -9.60 -9.05 -1.28
CA MET A 166 -8.18 -9.31 -1.00
C MET A 166 -7.30 -8.11 -1.37
N HIS A 167 -7.59 -7.45 -2.50
CA HIS A 167 -6.87 -6.29 -2.97
C HIS A 167 -7.56 -5.00 -2.49
N PHE A 168 -7.43 -4.71 -1.22
CA PHE A 168 -8.13 -3.60 -0.54
C PHE A 168 -7.43 -2.25 -0.65
N THR A 169 -6.18 -2.20 -1.09
CA THR A 169 -5.45 -0.95 -1.29
C THR A 169 -5.99 -0.18 -2.49
N ARG A 170 -5.86 1.14 -2.45
CA ARG A 170 -6.34 2.05 -3.49
C ARG A 170 -5.22 3.01 -3.83
N THR A 171 -4.49 2.75 -4.91
CA THR A 171 -3.55 3.73 -5.44
C THR A 171 -4.33 4.88 -6.07
N LEU A 172 -3.97 6.11 -5.76
CA LEU A 172 -4.64 7.32 -6.24
C LEU A 172 -3.62 8.31 -6.80
N ARG A 173 -3.96 8.95 -7.91
CA ARG A 173 -3.25 10.08 -8.48
C ARG A 173 -4.23 11.09 -9.07
N VAL A 174 -3.85 12.35 -9.03
CA VAL A 174 -4.51 13.40 -9.81
C VAL A 174 -3.93 13.38 -11.23
N GLY A 175 -4.80 13.24 -12.22
CA GLY A 175 -4.41 13.23 -13.63
C GLY A 175 -4.12 14.61 -14.20
N PRO A 176 -3.48 14.69 -15.37
CA PRO A 176 -3.22 15.96 -16.06
C PRO A 176 -4.50 16.71 -16.46
N ASP A 177 -5.62 16.01 -16.50
CA ASP A 177 -6.98 16.56 -16.76
C ASP A 177 -7.68 17.04 -15.47
N GLY A 178 -7.00 16.98 -14.31
CA GLY A 178 -7.54 17.35 -13.00
C GLY A 178 -8.48 16.32 -12.38
N ALA A 179 -8.80 15.23 -13.05
CA ALA A 179 -9.58 14.14 -12.49
C ALA A 179 -8.74 13.26 -11.55
N LEU A 180 -9.40 12.52 -10.65
CA LEU A 180 -8.75 11.54 -9.81
C LEU A 180 -8.78 10.18 -10.49
N TYR A 181 -7.65 9.52 -10.55
CA TYR A 181 -7.53 8.15 -11.01
C TYR A 181 -7.26 7.24 -9.82
N VAL A 182 -8.04 6.16 -9.72
CA VAL A 182 -7.98 5.26 -8.57
C VAL A 182 -7.98 3.82 -9.02
N ALA A 183 -6.97 3.06 -8.63
CA ALA A 183 -6.96 1.62 -8.86
C ALA A 183 -7.85 0.90 -7.84
N ALA A 184 -8.82 0.13 -8.31
CA ALA A 184 -9.70 -0.71 -7.52
C ALA A 184 -9.45 -2.18 -7.86
N GLY A 185 -8.68 -2.88 -7.01
CA GLY A 185 -8.29 -4.26 -7.25
C GLY A 185 -9.44 -5.26 -7.12
N SER A 186 -9.20 -6.48 -7.62
CA SER A 186 -10.15 -7.59 -7.56
C SER A 186 -10.46 -8.04 -6.14
N SER A 187 -11.62 -8.64 -5.93
CA SER A 187 -12.04 -9.16 -4.62
C SER A 187 -11.30 -10.43 -4.22
N CYS A 188 -10.82 -11.19 -5.16
CA CYS A 188 -10.09 -12.44 -4.98
C CYS A 188 -8.74 -12.44 -5.72
N ASN A 189 -7.95 -13.49 -5.53
CA ASN A 189 -6.64 -13.61 -6.15
C ASN A 189 -6.71 -13.89 -7.66
N VAL A 190 -7.63 -14.77 -8.07
CA VAL A 190 -7.86 -15.16 -9.48
C VAL A 190 -9.36 -15.30 -9.70
N CYS A 191 -10.01 -14.28 -10.22
CA CYS A 191 -11.45 -14.30 -10.53
C CYS A 191 -11.77 -13.31 -11.65
N ILE A 192 -12.87 -13.56 -12.34
CA ILE A 192 -13.47 -12.60 -13.25
C ILE A 192 -14.29 -11.62 -12.42
N GLU A 193 -14.00 -10.35 -12.59
CA GLU A 193 -14.68 -9.27 -11.87
C GLU A 193 -15.41 -8.38 -12.88
N THR A 194 -16.37 -7.65 -12.33
CA THR A 194 -17.05 -6.58 -13.07
C THR A 194 -16.72 -5.23 -12.42
N THR A 195 -16.70 -4.18 -13.24
CA THR A 195 -16.56 -2.80 -12.77
C THR A 195 -17.57 -2.52 -11.64
N PRO A 196 -17.13 -1.85 -10.56
CA PRO A 196 -15.91 -1.03 -10.43
C PRO A 196 -14.70 -1.74 -9.80
N ARG A 197 -14.65 -3.09 -9.80
CA ARG A 197 -13.47 -3.85 -9.37
C ARG A 197 -12.59 -4.23 -10.55
N ALA A 198 -11.36 -4.63 -10.25
CA ALA A 198 -10.37 -5.01 -11.26
C ALA A 198 -10.26 -3.95 -12.37
N ALA A 199 -10.22 -2.68 -11.96
CA ALA A 199 -10.34 -1.54 -12.86
C ALA A 199 -9.53 -0.34 -12.38
N MET A 200 -9.18 0.52 -13.31
CA MET A 200 -8.80 1.91 -13.07
C MET A 200 -10.06 2.76 -13.19
N LEU A 201 -10.40 3.46 -12.12
CA LEU A 201 -11.55 4.36 -12.07
C LEU A 201 -11.10 5.81 -12.27
N ARG A 202 -11.86 6.57 -13.05
CA ARG A 202 -11.72 8.01 -13.18
C ARG A 202 -12.86 8.68 -12.41
N ILE A 203 -12.52 9.60 -11.52
CA ILE A 203 -13.46 10.27 -10.63
C ILE A 203 -13.37 11.77 -10.86
N GLU A 204 -14.51 12.40 -11.11
CA GLU A 204 -14.62 13.85 -11.22
C GLU A 204 -14.64 14.48 -9.80
N PRO A 205 -13.65 15.29 -9.39
CA PRO A 205 -13.56 15.78 -8.02
C PRO A 205 -14.70 16.71 -7.59
N ALA A 206 -15.30 17.42 -8.55
CA ALA A 206 -16.36 18.40 -8.29
C ALA A 206 -17.71 17.72 -7.99
N THR A 207 -18.02 16.63 -8.72
CA THR A 207 -19.34 15.97 -8.66
C THR A 207 -19.30 14.63 -7.94
N GLY A 208 -18.12 14.02 -7.82
CA GLY A 208 -17.93 12.64 -7.34
C GLY A 208 -18.36 11.58 -8.36
N ALA A 209 -18.64 11.96 -9.62
CA ALA A 209 -18.99 11.02 -10.68
C ALA A 209 -17.83 10.06 -10.94
N VAL A 210 -18.13 8.75 -10.98
CA VAL A 210 -17.17 7.68 -11.17
C VAL A 210 -17.42 7.01 -12.52
N THR A 211 -16.38 6.90 -13.33
CA THR A 211 -16.39 6.16 -14.59
C THR A 211 -15.24 5.18 -14.65
N SER A 212 -15.36 4.13 -15.44
CA SER A 212 -14.24 3.23 -15.72
C SER A 212 -13.31 3.85 -16.74
N HIS A 213 -12.01 3.84 -16.45
CA HIS A 213 -10.96 4.26 -17.38
C HIS A 213 -10.28 3.06 -18.05
N ALA A 214 -10.02 2.00 -17.28
CA ALA A 214 -9.49 0.73 -17.80
C ALA A 214 -10.06 -0.43 -16.99
N GLU A 215 -10.27 -1.57 -17.64
CA GLU A 215 -10.89 -2.76 -17.06
C GLU A 215 -10.03 -4.00 -17.30
N GLY A 216 -10.38 -5.11 -16.66
CA GLY A 216 -9.66 -6.37 -16.79
C GLY A 216 -8.31 -6.40 -16.08
N LEU A 217 -8.12 -5.51 -15.12
CA LEU A 217 -6.94 -5.45 -14.26
C LEU A 217 -7.14 -6.38 -13.07
N ARG A 218 -6.03 -6.72 -12.38
CA ARG A 218 -6.12 -7.49 -11.13
C ARG A 218 -5.89 -6.61 -9.91
N ASN A 219 -4.75 -5.97 -9.83
CA ASN A 219 -4.35 -5.15 -8.69
C ASN A 219 -3.26 -4.16 -9.10
N THR A 220 -3.65 -3.09 -9.73
CA THR A 220 -2.70 -2.04 -10.14
C THR A 220 -2.17 -1.31 -8.91
N VAL A 221 -0.90 -1.53 -8.60
CA VAL A 221 -0.25 -1.03 -7.37
C VAL A 221 0.46 0.30 -7.57
N GLY A 222 0.78 0.66 -8.80
CA GLY A 222 1.40 1.93 -9.14
C GLY A 222 1.05 2.34 -10.57
N PHE A 223 0.90 3.63 -10.81
CA PHE A 223 0.73 4.19 -12.14
C PHE A 223 1.13 5.66 -12.17
N ASP A 224 1.49 6.12 -13.35
CA ASP A 224 1.83 7.52 -13.61
C ASP A 224 1.72 7.85 -15.10
N TRP A 225 1.75 9.11 -15.45
CA TRP A 225 1.72 9.59 -16.82
C TRP A 225 3.12 9.85 -17.35
N GLN A 226 3.38 9.39 -18.56
CA GLN A 226 4.64 9.68 -19.21
C GLN A 226 4.75 11.18 -19.49
N PRO A 227 5.83 11.84 -19.03
CA PRO A 227 6.06 13.24 -19.37
C PRO A 227 6.17 13.45 -20.88
N GLY A 228 5.43 14.40 -21.42
CA GLY A 228 5.44 14.79 -22.83
C GLY A 228 4.35 14.12 -23.68
N SER A 229 4.11 12.81 -23.59
CA SER A 229 3.00 12.15 -24.31
C SER A 229 1.68 12.23 -23.55
N GLY A 230 1.72 12.21 -22.22
CA GLY A 230 0.53 12.10 -21.37
C GLY A 230 -0.07 10.69 -21.32
N ASP A 231 0.60 9.68 -21.86
CA ASP A 231 0.16 8.29 -21.80
C ASP A 231 0.23 7.78 -20.35
N LEU A 232 -0.82 7.08 -19.92
CA LEU A 232 -0.89 6.46 -18.60
C LEU A 232 -0.24 5.08 -18.64
N TYR A 233 0.73 4.86 -17.77
CA TYR A 233 1.37 3.57 -17.53
C TYR A 233 1.04 3.06 -16.15
N GLY A 234 0.71 1.77 -16.03
CA GLY A 234 0.41 1.12 -14.77
C GLY A 234 1.18 -0.18 -14.59
N VAL A 235 1.43 -0.54 -13.33
CA VAL A 235 2.02 -1.82 -12.94
C VAL A 235 0.94 -2.63 -12.25
N ASP A 236 0.52 -3.71 -12.89
CA ASP A 236 -0.48 -4.63 -12.37
C ASP A 236 0.19 -5.87 -11.78
N ASN A 237 -0.26 -6.32 -10.60
CA ASN A 237 0.36 -7.38 -9.82
C ASN A 237 -0.44 -8.67 -9.87
#